data_9ef44552ed4afa6216bc8c016b8f4d34
#
_entry.id   9ef44552ed4afa6216bc8c016b8f4d34
#
_cell.length_a   1.000
_cell.length_b   1.000
_cell.length_c   1.000
_cell.angle_alpha   90.00
_cell.angle_beta   90.00
_cell.angle_gamma   90.00
#
_symmetry.space_group_name_H-M   'P 1'
#
loop_
_entity.id
_entity.type
_entity.pdbx_description
1 polymer ?
#
loop_
_entity_poly.entity_id
_entity_poly.type
_entity_poly.pdbx_seq_one_letter_code
_entity_poly.pdbx_strand_id
1 'polypeptide(L)'
;LGIGATKTSFNTSEGVVVDYVDPADLVYSYTESPYFDDIYYVGEVKSIPINELIKQFPHLSQEDLEDIVKNKNYHQTNYHNTSSKEEDNNKVQVLYFNYKTYMNEVYKVKETGSGADKILLKDDNFNPPENVDASFGKLERSIECLYDGAMILGTDKLLKWEMAKNMMRPKSDFTKVKMNYAIVAPRMYKGRIESLVGRITGFADMIQLTHLKLQQVLSRMVPDGVYLDADGLAEIDLGNGTNYSPQEALNMFFQTGSVIGRSFTSEGDMNPGKVPIQEIQSGSGGQKMQSLIQTYNYYLQMIRDTTGLNEARDGSMPDKNALVGVQKLAAANSNTATRHILQSGLYLTSEVAECLSLRISDILEYSPTKDAFIQQIGNHNVATLEEMSSLHLYDFGIFIELTPDDEEKAMLENNIQMALQQQLIELADAIDLRDIKNIKLANQLLKIRREQKLEKDQAIQQQNIQAQSEANMQAQQAAAQLEVQKQQALSQSQAQLEQMKAQMESQKMQQEVMHKKELMQLEFEMNMQLKSMEVEATKGKETQKEDRKDERTKI
;
A
#
# COMPACT_ATOMS: atom_id res chain seq x y z
N LEU A 1 -13.35 5.62 -7.52
CA LEU A 1 -14.36 4.82 -6.82
C LEU A 1 -14.06 4.66 -5.32
N GLY A 2 -12.81 4.78 -4.88
CA GLY A 2 -12.41 4.68 -3.47
C GLY A 2 -12.28 3.25 -2.95
N ILE A 3 -12.06 2.31 -3.83
CA ILE A 3 -11.83 0.90 -3.56
C ILE A 3 -10.66 0.41 -4.41
N GLY A 4 -9.83 -0.46 -3.87
CA GLY A 4 -8.77 -1.16 -4.59
C GLY A 4 -9.03 -2.65 -4.59
N ALA A 5 -8.85 -3.31 -5.73
CA ALA A 5 -9.05 -4.74 -5.85
C ALA A 5 -7.98 -5.38 -6.73
N THR A 6 -7.52 -6.54 -6.30
CA THR A 6 -6.60 -7.40 -7.05
C THR A 6 -7.08 -8.85 -6.96
N LYS A 7 -6.78 -9.63 -7.98
CA LYS A 7 -7.09 -11.05 -8.05
C LYS A 7 -5.82 -11.86 -8.14
N THR A 8 -5.72 -12.91 -7.37
CA THR A 8 -4.64 -13.90 -7.49
C THR A 8 -5.19 -15.18 -8.08
N SER A 9 -4.55 -15.68 -9.12
CA SER A 9 -4.95 -16.93 -9.77
C SER A 9 -3.75 -17.82 -10.03
N PHE A 10 -4.00 -19.10 -10.19
CA PHE A 10 -3.00 -20.06 -10.63
C PHE A 10 -3.41 -20.65 -11.96
N ASN A 11 -2.54 -20.51 -12.94
CA ASN A 11 -2.71 -21.11 -14.25
C ASN A 11 -1.50 -22.01 -14.54
N THR A 12 -1.75 -23.19 -15.07
CA THR A 12 -0.67 -24.17 -15.39
C THR A 12 0.29 -23.68 -16.46
N SER A 13 -0.12 -22.72 -17.30
CA SER A 13 0.72 -22.13 -18.35
C SER A 13 1.54 -20.94 -17.89
N GLU A 14 1.00 -20.12 -16.99
CA GLU A 14 1.61 -18.85 -16.56
C GLU A 14 2.13 -18.90 -15.12
N GLY A 15 1.76 -19.93 -14.36
CA GLY A 15 2.07 -20.03 -12.93
C GLY A 15 1.13 -19.21 -12.06
N VAL A 16 1.67 -18.55 -11.04
CA VAL A 16 0.90 -17.67 -10.15
C VAL A 16 0.82 -16.28 -10.75
N VAL A 17 -0.39 -15.82 -10.99
CA VAL A 17 -0.68 -14.52 -11.63
C VAL A 17 -1.40 -13.62 -10.65
N VAL A 18 -1.03 -12.34 -10.64
CA VAL A 18 -1.72 -11.27 -9.92
C VAL A 18 -2.29 -10.30 -10.95
N ASP A 19 -3.60 -10.24 -11.04
CA ASP A 19 -4.30 -9.38 -11.96
C ASP A 19 -4.90 -8.17 -11.24
N TYR A 20 -4.89 -7.03 -11.90
CA TYR A 20 -5.67 -5.87 -11.49
C TYR A 20 -7.14 -6.11 -11.82
N VAL A 21 -8.02 -5.78 -10.88
CA VAL A 21 -9.47 -5.81 -11.08
C VAL A 21 -10.00 -4.38 -11.09
N ASP A 22 -10.69 -4.01 -12.17
CA ASP A 22 -11.31 -2.69 -12.23
C ASP A 22 -12.44 -2.62 -11.20
N PRO A 23 -12.38 -1.67 -10.26
CA PRO A 23 -13.45 -1.48 -9.28
C PRO A 23 -14.81 -1.17 -9.89
N ALA A 24 -14.88 -0.70 -11.15
CA ALA A 24 -16.13 -0.46 -11.84
C ALA A 24 -16.87 -1.77 -12.21
N ASP A 25 -16.09 -2.82 -12.45
CA ASP A 25 -16.59 -4.14 -12.86
C ASP A 25 -16.66 -5.13 -11.69
N LEU A 26 -16.27 -4.70 -10.49
CA LEU A 26 -16.25 -5.53 -9.30
C LEU A 26 -17.66 -5.71 -8.71
N VAL A 27 -18.03 -6.95 -8.46
CA VAL A 27 -19.30 -7.35 -7.82
C VAL A 27 -18.98 -8.11 -6.54
N TYR A 28 -19.57 -7.73 -5.42
CA TYR A 28 -19.31 -8.37 -4.12
C TYR A 28 -20.56 -8.39 -3.23
N SER A 29 -20.57 -9.28 -2.23
CA SER A 29 -21.63 -9.34 -1.22
C SER A 29 -21.56 -8.11 -0.30
N TYR A 30 -22.72 -7.73 0.26
CA TYR A 30 -22.76 -6.64 1.24
C TYR A 30 -21.79 -6.89 2.37
N THR A 31 -21.03 -5.86 2.72
CA THR A 31 -20.09 -5.85 3.83
C THR A 31 -20.05 -4.48 4.49
N GLU A 32 -19.77 -4.45 5.79
CA GLU A 32 -19.48 -3.22 6.53
C GLU A 32 -17.99 -3.11 6.89
N SER A 33 -17.21 -4.17 6.63
CA SER A 33 -15.77 -4.19 6.85
C SER A 33 -15.02 -3.51 5.71
N PRO A 34 -14.17 -2.51 5.97
CA PRO A 34 -13.33 -1.88 4.95
C PRO A 34 -12.30 -2.84 4.34
N TYR A 35 -12.08 -4.00 4.95
CA TYR A 35 -11.16 -5.05 4.52
C TYR A 35 -11.83 -6.22 3.81
N PHE A 36 -13.15 -6.22 3.70
CA PHE A 36 -13.94 -7.25 3.00
C PHE A 36 -13.73 -8.68 3.52
N ASP A 37 -13.50 -8.83 4.83
CA ASP A 37 -13.22 -10.12 5.44
C ASP A 37 -14.45 -11.03 5.53
N ASP A 38 -15.65 -10.44 5.55
CA ASP A 38 -16.94 -11.08 5.77
C ASP A 38 -17.70 -11.40 4.47
N ILE A 39 -17.10 -11.13 3.30
CA ILE A 39 -17.74 -11.41 2.01
C ILE A 39 -17.85 -12.91 1.74
N TYR A 40 -18.98 -13.33 1.18
CA TYR A 40 -19.20 -14.72 0.79
C TYR A 40 -19.26 -14.92 -0.73
N TYR A 41 -19.44 -13.85 -1.51
CA TYR A 41 -19.17 -13.89 -2.95
C TYR A 41 -18.45 -12.62 -3.42
N VAL A 42 -17.65 -12.81 -4.44
CA VAL A 42 -16.95 -11.73 -5.14
C VAL A 42 -16.72 -12.15 -6.58
N GLY A 43 -16.82 -11.20 -7.49
CA GLY A 43 -16.61 -11.46 -8.91
C GLY A 43 -16.28 -10.20 -9.70
N GLU A 44 -15.99 -10.41 -10.96
CA GLU A 44 -15.67 -9.35 -11.92
C GLU A 44 -16.49 -9.57 -13.20
N VAL A 45 -16.99 -8.48 -13.78
CA VAL A 45 -17.67 -8.50 -15.07
C VAL A 45 -16.63 -8.22 -16.15
N LYS A 46 -16.46 -9.18 -17.06
CA LYS A 46 -15.56 -9.01 -18.23
C LYS A 46 -16.34 -9.00 -19.51
N SER A 47 -16.07 -8.03 -20.37
CA SER A 47 -16.60 -7.97 -21.74
C SER A 47 -15.66 -8.75 -22.66
N ILE A 48 -16.04 -9.95 -23.04
CA ILE A 48 -15.23 -10.81 -23.91
C ILE A 48 -15.89 -10.99 -25.27
N PRO A 49 -15.11 -11.10 -26.36
CA PRO A 49 -15.64 -11.41 -27.68
C PRO A 49 -16.19 -12.84 -27.73
N ILE A 50 -17.22 -13.07 -28.54
CA ILE A 50 -17.87 -14.38 -28.68
C ILE A 50 -16.89 -15.49 -29.05
N ASN A 51 -15.89 -15.19 -29.87
CA ASN A 51 -14.85 -16.15 -30.25
C ASN A 51 -14.02 -16.63 -29.06
N GLU A 52 -13.76 -15.74 -28.12
CA GLU A 52 -13.05 -16.08 -26.89
C GLU A 52 -13.94 -16.85 -25.92
N LEU A 53 -15.24 -16.50 -25.86
CA LEU A 53 -16.24 -17.26 -25.11
C LEU A 53 -16.30 -18.72 -25.55
N ILE A 54 -16.34 -18.97 -26.86
CA ILE A 54 -16.34 -20.33 -27.43
C ILE A 54 -15.05 -21.08 -27.06
N LYS A 55 -13.91 -20.40 -27.10
CA LYS A 55 -12.62 -21.00 -26.75
C LYS A 55 -12.54 -21.37 -25.26
N GLN A 56 -13.07 -20.53 -24.39
CA GLN A 56 -13.07 -20.77 -22.95
C GLN A 56 -14.11 -21.83 -22.54
N PHE A 57 -15.25 -21.87 -23.21
CA PHE A 57 -16.37 -22.76 -22.89
C PHE A 57 -16.81 -23.59 -24.12
N PRO A 58 -16.01 -24.61 -24.51
CA PRO A 58 -16.26 -25.40 -25.70
C PRO A 58 -17.52 -26.29 -25.62
N HIS A 59 -18.16 -26.39 -24.47
CA HIS A 59 -19.41 -27.16 -24.25
C HIS A 59 -20.66 -26.41 -24.66
N LEU A 60 -20.58 -25.13 -25.04
CA LEU A 60 -21.74 -24.36 -25.50
C LEU A 60 -22.21 -24.84 -26.87
N SER A 61 -23.54 -25.09 -26.97
CA SER A 61 -24.16 -25.44 -28.25
C SER A 61 -24.35 -24.21 -29.13
N GLN A 62 -24.57 -24.43 -30.43
CA GLN A 62 -24.82 -23.33 -31.35
C GLN A 62 -26.12 -22.59 -31.00
N GLU A 63 -27.16 -23.31 -30.54
CA GLU A 63 -28.41 -22.74 -30.06
C GLU A 63 -28.21 -21.82 -28.86
N ASP A 64 -27.34 -22.23 -27.91
CA ASP A 64 -26.99 -21.41 -26.76
C ASP A 64 -26.29 -20.10 -27.16
N LEU A 65 -25.41 -20.17 -28.15
CA LEU A 65 -24.71 -19.00 -28.66
C LEU A 65 -25.66 -18.01 -29.35
N GLU A 66 -26.63 -18.52 -30.11
CA GLU A 66 -27.67 -17.69 -30.73
C GLU A 66 -28.55 -16.99 -29.70
N ASP A 67 -28.95 -17.71 -28.64
CA ASP A 67 -29.71 -17.15 -27.53
C ASP A 67 -28.93 -16.09 -26.76
N ILE A 68 -27.64 -16.33 -26.53
CA ILE A 68 -26.75 -15.37 -25.89
C ILE A 68 -26.66 -14.08 -26.72
N VAL A 69 -26.51 -14.21 -28.03
CA VAL A 69 -26.43 -13.05 -28.94
C VAL A 69 -27.75 -12.28 -28.99
N LYS A 70 -28.89 -12.96 -28.93
CA LYS A 70 -30.22 -12.33 -28.95
C LYS A 70 -30.52 -11.58 -27.64
N ASN A 71 -30.12 -12.15 -26.50
CA ASN A 71 -30.51 -11.67 -25.16
C ASN A 71 -29.41 -10.86 -24.47
N LYS A 72 -28.31 -10.56 -25.16
CA LYS A 72 -27.24 -9.77 -24.58
C LYS A 72 -27.74 -8.37 -24.19
N ASN A 73 -27.84 -8.13 -22.90
CA ASN A 73 -28.14 -6.79 -22.39
C ASN A 73 -26.88 -5.93 -22.44
N TYR A 74 -26.91 -4.88 -23.24
CA TYR A 74 -25.93 -3.83 -23.22
C TYR A 74 -26.12 -2.97 -21.97
N HIS A 75 -25.45 -3.29 -20.89
CA HIS A 75 -25.10 -2.27 -19.93
C HIS A 75 -23.91 -1.47 -20.52
N GLN A 76 -24.24 -0.37 -21.19
CA GLN A 76 -23.26 0.64 -21.52
C GLN A 76 -22.61 1.08 -20.21
N THR A 77 -21.42 0.56 -19.93
CA THR A 77 -20.52 1.22 -18.98
C THR A 77 -20.12 2.54 -19.64
N ASN A 78 -20.69 3.63 -19.15
CA ASN A 78 -20.50 4.99 -19.68
C ASN A 78 -19.05 5.50 -19.66
N TYR A 79 -18.09 4.66 -19.34
CA TYR A 79 -16.69 5.04 -19.18
C TYR A 79 -15.84 4.92 -20.46
N HIS A 80 -16.26 4.18 -21.48
CA HIS A 80 -15.54 4.06 -22.74
C HIS A 80 -16.42 4.55 -23.91
N ASN A 81 -16.50 5.85 -24.06
CA ASN A 81 -17.27 6.52 -25.10
C ASN A 81 -16.51 6.65 -26.45
N THR A 82 -15.63 5.72 -26.78
CA THR A 82 -14.80 5.82 -27.99
C THR A 82 -14.80 4.61 -28.89
N SER A 83 -15.53 3.56 -28.60
CA SER A 83 -15.63 2.44 -29.53
C SER A 83 -16.79 2.62 -30.50
N SER A 84 -16.51 2.40 -31.77
CA SER A 84 -17.50 2.28 -32.83
C SER A 84 -18.55 1.25 -32.41
N LYS A 85 -19.82 1.54 -32.59
CA LYS A 85 -20.97 0.67 -32.28
C LYS A 85 -20.84 -0.76 -32.84
N GLU A 86 -19.95 -1.00 -33.82
CA GLU A 86 -19.73 -2.30 -34.42
C GLU A 86 -18.83 -3.21 -33.59
N GLU A 87 -17.83 -2.68 -32.87
CA GLU A 87 -16.97 -3.51 -32.00
C GLU A 87 -17.69 -4.01 -30.76
N ASP A 88 -18.62 -3.23 -30.23
CA ASP A 88 -19.40 -3.63 -29.05
C ASP A 88 -20.44 -4.71 -29.38
N ASN A 89 -20.85 -4.84 -30.64
CA ASN A 89 -21.83 -5.84 -31.06
C ASN A 89 -21.33 -7.29 -30.93
N ASN A 90 -20.05 -7.54 -30.90
CA ASN A 90 -19.48 -8.89 -30.83
C ASN A 90 -18.97 -9.28 -29.44
N LYS A 91 -19.16 -8.42 -28.43
CA LYS A 91 -18.77 -8.69 -27.04
C LYS A 91 -19.96 -9.12 -26.20
N VAL A 92 -19.71 -9.99 -25.25
CA VAL A 92 -20.67 -10.50 -24.27
C VAL A 92 -20.10 -10.23 -22.88
N GLN A 93 -20.96 -9.78 -21.96
CA GLN A 93 -20.58 -9.58 -20.57
C GLN A 93 -20.73 -10.88 -19.80
N VAL A 94 -19.62 -11.34 -19.25
CA VAL A 94 -19.55 -12.54 -18.42
C VAL A 94 -19.14 -12.14 -17.00
N LEU A 95 -19.91 -12.53 -16.03
CA LEU A 95 -19.58 -12.43 -14.62
C LEU A 95 -18.79 -13.67 -14.22
N TYR A 96 -17.52 -13.50 -13.90
CA TYR A 96 -16.67 -14.50 -13.24
C TYR A 96 -16.71 -14.25 -11.75
N PHE A 97 -17.09 -15.24 -10.96
CA PHE A 97 -17.25 -15.05 -9.53
C PHE A 97 -16.79 -16.24 -8.71
N ASN A 98 -16.37 -15.94 -7.50
CA ASN A 98 -16.11 -16.93 -6.47
C ASN A 98 -17.23 -16.86 -5.43
N TYR A 99 -17.67 -18.01 -4.99
CA TYR A 99 -18.71 -18.14 -3.97
C TYR A 99 -18.21 -19.04 -2.84
N LYS A 100 -18.20 -18.49 -1.63
CA LYS A 100 -17.78 -19.20 -0.41
C LYS A 100 -19.00 -19.86 0.24
N THR A 101 -18.87 -21.13 0.54
CA THR A 101 -19.92 -21.91 1.22
C THR A 101 -19.26 -22.90 2.19
N TYR A 102 -20.07 -23.66 2.87
CA TYR A 102 -19.62 -24.68 3.80
C TYR A 102 -19.92 -26.06 3.27
N MET A 103 -18.97 -26.97 3.45
CA MET A 103 -19.13 -28.40 3.23
C MET A 103 -18.96 -29.10 4.57
N ASN A 104 -19.88 -30.01 4.87
CA ASN A 104 -19.78 -30.82 6.07
C ASN A 104 -19.00 -32.09 5.74
N GLU A 105 -17.95 -32.35 6.51
CA GLU A 105 -17.23 -33.61 6.47
C GLU A 105 -17.64 -34.45 7.68
N VAL A 106 -18.17 -35.64 7.40
CA VAL A 106 -18.60 -36.58 8.40
C VAL A 106 -17.63 -37.75 8.43
N TYR A 107 -17.01 -37.96 9.57
CA TYR A 107 -16.06 -39.04 9.79
C TYR A 107 -16.67 -40.09 10.72
N LYS A 108 -16.61 -41.34 10.29
CA LYS A 108 -16.85 -42.47 11.15
C LYS A 108 -15.54 -42.83 11.88
N VAL A 109 -15.54 -42.75 13.19
CA VAL A 109 -14.44 -43.16 14.02
C VAL A 109 -14.80 -44.54 14.59
N LYS A 110 -13.93 -45.53 14.38
CA LYS A 110 -14.08 -46.87 14.96
C LYS A 110 -12.82 -47.21 15.68
N GLU A 111 -12.93 -47.49 16.97
CA GLU A 111 -11.84 -48.05 17.75
C GLU A 111 -11.62 -49.51 17.31
N THR A 112 -10.39 -49.85 16.97
CA THR A 112 -9.99 -51.21 16.60
C THR A 112 -9.64 -51.98 17.86
N GLY A 113 -9.78 -53.31 17.87
CA GLY A 113 -9.44 -54.15 19.01
C GLY A 113 -7.98 -54.04 19.49
N SER A 114 -7.13 -53.32 18.78
CA SER A 114 -5.77 -52.93 19.15
C SER A 114 -5.66 -51.56 19.82
N GLY A 115 -6.77 -50.88 20.09
CA GLY A 115 -6.79 -49.51 20.67
C GLY A 115 -6.46 -48.38 19.70
N ALA A 116 -6.36 -48.66 18.40
CA ALA A 116 -6.11 -47.65 17.39
C ALA A 116 -7.45 -47.21 16.74
N ASP A 117 -7.65 -45.89 16.54
CA ASP A 117 -8.82 -45.35 15.89
C ASP A 117 -8.71 -45.46 14.36
N LYS A 118 -9.69 -46.08 13.74
CA LYS A 118 -9.86 -46.09 12.28
C LYS A 118 -10.87 -45.05 11.88
N ILE A 119 -10.40 -44.02 11.16
CA ILE A 119 -11.22 -42.89 10.68
C ILE A 119 -11.55 -43.14 9.22
N LEU A 120 -12.84 -43.05 8.85
CA LEU A 120 -13.32 -43.16 7.46
C LEU A 120 -14.27 -42.01 7.15
N LEU A 121 -14.00 -41.32 6.05
CA LEU A 121 -14.94 -40.30 5.51
C LEU A 121 -16.24 -40.97 5.06
N LYS A 122 -17.37 -40.38 5.40
CA LYS A 122 -18.73 -40.83 5.07
C LYS A 122 -19.52 -39.66 4.49
N ASP A 123 -20.69 -40.00 3.88
CA ASP A 123 -21.62 -39.03 3.38
C ASP A 123 -22.32 -38.27 4.53
N ASP A 124 -22.81 -37.08 4.26
CA ASP A 124 -23.46 -36.18 5.23
C ASP A 124 -24.59 -36.83 6.03
N ASN A 125 -25.31 -37.76 5.41
CA ASN A 125 -26.44 -38.47 6.01
C ASN A 125 -26.06 -39.65 6.89
N PHE A 126 -24.73 -39.89 7.12
CA PHE A 126 -24.27 -41.00 7.92
C PHE A 126 -24.65 -40.82 9.38
N ASN A 127 -25.43 -41.74 9.94
CA ASN A 127 -25.67 -41.90 11.36
C ASN A 127 -25.16 -43.24 11.82
N PRO A 128 -24.42 -43.34 12.96
CA PRO A 128 -24.02 -44.61 13.52
C PRO A 128 -25.26 -45.41 13.92
N PRO A 129 -25.27 -46.72 13.70
CA PRO A 129 -26.40 -47.57 14.10
C PRO A 129 -26.60 -47.54 15.61
N GLU A 130 -27.89 -47.47 16.05
CA GLU A 130 -28.29 -47.29 17.45
C GLU A 130 -27.85 -48.42 18.42
N ASN A 131 -27.51 -49.60 17.88
CA ASN A 131 -27.22 -50.82 18.66
C ASN A 131 -25.78 -51.31 18.58
N VAL A 132 -24.82 -50.44 18.39
CA VAL A 132 -23.42 -50.84 18.29
C VAL A 132 -22.68 -50.42 19.53
N ASP A 133 -21.80 -51.35 20.01
CA ASP A 133 -20.87 -51.10 21.10
C ASP A 133 -20.25 -49.72 21.07
N ALA A 134 -19.93 -49.17 22.22
CA ALA A 134 -19.38 -47.82 22.45
C ALA A 134 -18.11 -47.45 21.61
N SER A 135 -17.66 -48.36 20.75
CA SER A 135 -16.48 -48.20 19.87
C SER A 135 -16.72 -47.42 18.58
N PHE A 136 -17.97 -46.96 18.29
CA PHE A 136 -18.27 -46.16 17.12
C PHE A 136 -18.61 -44.72 17.48
N GLY A 137 -17.81 -43.79 16.96
CA GLY A 137 -18.05 -42.37 17.07
C GLY A 137 -18.39 -41.74 15.71
N LYS A 138 -19.13 -40.62 15.72
CA LYS A 138 -19.34 -39.73 14.60
C LYS A 138 -18.61 -38.42 14.92
N LEU A 139 -17.70 -38.04 14.05
CA LEU A 139 -17.05 -36.74 14.11
C LEU A 139 -17.51 -35.92 12.91
N GLU A 140 -18.10 -34.76 13.17
CA GLU A 140 -18.53 -33.84 12.13
C GLU A 140 -17.69 -32.57 12.21
N ARG A 141 -17.25 -32.08 11.07
CA ARG A 141 -16.66 -30.74 10.96
C ARG A 141 -17.19 -30.04 9.73
N SER A 142 -17.42 -28.76 9.86
CA SER A 142 -17.77 -27.88 8.76
C SER A 142 -16.53 -27.17 8.24
N ILE A 143 -16.30 -27.28 6.94
CA ILE A 143 -15.14 -26.69 6.26
C ILE A 143 -15.66 -25.69 5.24
N GLU A 144 -15.05 -24.50 5.19
CA GLU A 144 -15.31 -23.53 4.13
C GLU A 144 -14.79 -24.05 2.78
N CYS A 145 -15.60 -23.91 1.75
CA CYS A 145 -15.26 -24.25 0.37
C CYS A 145 -15.55 -23.09 -0.56
N LEU A 146 -14.73 -22.96 -1.59
CA LEU A 146 -14.85 -21.95 -2.62
C LEU A 146 -15.30 -22.60 -3.92
N TYR A 147 -16.33 -22.02 -4.55
CA TYR A 147 -16.79 -22.41 -5.88
C TYR A 147 -16.44 -21.34 -6.88
N ASP A 148 -15.99 -21.77 -8.06
CA ASP A 148 -15.78 -20.93 -9.22
C ASP A 148 -17.00 -20.98 -10.13
N GLY A 149 -17.58 -19.82 -10.38
CA GLY A 149 -18.70 -19.65 -11.27
C GLY A 149 -18.40 -18.72 -12.43
N ALA A 150 -19.03 -18.95 -13.56
CA ALA A 150 -19.10 -18.03 -14.67
C ALA A 150 -20.53 -17.98 -15.21
N MET A 151 -21.10 -16.79 -15.33
CA MET A 151 -22.47 -16.56 -15.78
C MET A 151 -22.53 -15.44 -16.79
N ILE A 152 -23.40 -15.57 -17.78
CA ILE A 152 -23.63 -14.52 -18.77
C ILE A 152 -24.65 -13.53 -18.23
N LEU A 153 -24.31 -12.25 -18.21
CA LEU A 153 -25.23 -11.21 -17.80
C LEU A 153 -26.33 -11.00 -18.86
N GLY A 154 -27.57 -10.93 -18.39
CA GLY A 154 -28.75 -10.81 -19.25
C GLY A 154 -29.38 -12.14 -19.70
N THR A 155 -28.77 -13.25 -19.34
CA THR A 155 -29.31 -14.58 -19.53
C THR A 155 -29.19 -15.36 -18.23
N ASP A 156 -30.06 -16.37 -18.02
CA ASP A 156 -29.98 -17.26 -16.85
C ASP A 156 -28.98 -18.42 -17.07
N LYS A 157 -28.08 -18.30 -18.07
CA LYS A 157 -27.15 -19.38 -18.43
C LYS A 157 -25.89 -19.31 -17.55
N LEU A 158 -25.71 -20.38 -16.79
CA LEU A 158 -24.50 -20.64 -16.02
C LEU A 158 -23.49 -21.38 -16.91
N LEU A 159 -22.33 -20.77 -17.17
CA LEU A 159 -21.29 -21.34 -18.02
C LEU A 159 -20.39 -22.31 -17.26
N LYS A 160 -20.12 -22.00 -16.00
CA LYS A 160 -19.24 -22.77 -15.14
C LYS A 160 -19.75 -22.71 -13.71
N TRP A 161 -19.77 -23.87 -13.06
CA TRP A 161 -20.00 -23.98 -11.63
C TRP A 161 -19.29 -25.22 -11.12
N GLU A 162 -18.11 -25.03 -10.59
CA GLU A 162 -17.30 -26.13 -10.05
C GLU A 162 -16.59 -25.71 -8.77
N MET A 163 -16.24 -26.69 -7.93
CA MET A 163 -15.41 -26.42 -6.77
C MET A 163 -14.05 -25.91 -7.24
N ALA A 164 -13.61 -24.80 -6.66
CA ALA A 164 -12.36 -24.18 -7.03
C ALA A 164 -11.20 -25.14 -6.81
N LYS A 165 -10.38 -25.32 -7.84
CA LYS A 165 -9.12 -26.03 -7.75
C LYS A 165 -8.12 -25.08 -7.10
N ASN A 166 -7.28 -25.59 -6.21
CA ASN A 166 -6.23 -24.78 -5.57
C ASN A 166 -6.80 -23.67 -4.64
N MET A 167 -7.66 -24.06 -3.71
CA MET A 167 -8.17 -23.18 -2.66
C MET A 167 -7.04 -22.80 -1.70
N MET A 168 -6.89 -21.51 -1.42
CA MET A 168 -5.93 -20.99 -0.46
C MET A 168 -6.45 -21.21 0.96
N ARG A 169 -5.82 -22.11 1.71
CA ARG A 169 -6.15 -22.40 3.11
C ARG A 169 -5.00 -21.99 4.01
N PRO A 170 -5.24 -21.13 5.03
CA PRO A 170 -4.25 -20.88 6.06
C PRO A 170 -3.82 -22.19 6.74
N LYS A 171 -2.53 -22.38 6.95
CA LYS A 171 -2.02 -23.61 7.59
C LYS A 171 -2.37 -23.66 9.09
N SER A 172 -2.60 -22.49 9.69
CA SER A 172 -3.10 -22.36 11.07
C SER A 172 -4.55 -22.81 11.25
N ASP A 173 -5.39 -22.68 10.20
CA ASP A 173 -6.79 -23.05 10.25
C ASP A 173 -7.27 -23.58 8.88
N PHE A 174 -7.17 -24.88 8.68
CA PHE A 174 -7.58 -25.55 7.44
C PHE A 174 -9.10 -25.52 7.20
N THR A 175 -9.89 -25.14 8.19
CA THR A 175 -11.34 -25.03 8.03
C THR A 175 -11.76 -23.78 7.27
N LYS A 176 -10.87 -22.77 7.18
CA LYS A 176 -11.11 -21.51 6.49
C LYS A 176 -10.51 -21.49 5.09
N VAL A 177 -11.13 -20.73 4.20
CA VAL A 177 -10.64 -20.48 2.85
C VAL A 177 -10.52 -18.98 2.62
N LYS A 178 -9.37 -18.55 2.08
CA LYS A 178 -9.20 -17.18 1.57
C LYS A 178 -9.82 -17.05 0.19
N MET A 179 -10.42 -15.88 -0.06
CA MET A 179 -10.89 -15.51 -1.39
C MET A 179 -9.72 -15.30 -2.35
N ASN A 180 -9.96 -15.50 -3.65
CA ASN A 180 -8.98 -15.20 -4.70
C ASN A 180 -8.81 -13.68 -4.94
N TYR A 181 -9.63 -12.87 -4.32
CA TYR A 181 -9.64 -11.42 -4.44
C TYR A 181 -9.20 -10.79 -3.13
N ALA A 182 -8.23 -9.89 -3.22
CA ALA A 182 -7.88 -8.98 -2.14
C ALA A 182 -8.51 -7.62 -2.43
N ILE A 183 -9.33 -7.12 -1.52
CA ILE A 183 -10.11 -5.90 -1.69
C ILE A 183 -9.96 -5.02 -0.47
N VAL A 184 -9.86 -3.73 -0.69
CA VAL A 184 -9.81 -2.75 0.39
C VAL A 184 -10.52 -1.46 0.00
N ALA A 185 -11.29 -0.90 0.92
CA ALA A 185 -11.86 0.43 0.79
C ALA A 185 -11.37 1.31 1.96
N PRO A 186 -10.50 2.31 1.71
CA PRO A 186 -9.94 3.18 2.75
C PRO A 186 -10.99 3.86 3.62
N ARG A 187 -12.14 4.17 3.03
CA ARG A 187 -13.26 4.84 3.70
C ARG A 187 -14.56 4.13 3.38
N MET A 188 -15.06 3.41 4.34
CA MET A 188 -16.37 2.78 4.28
C MET A 188 -17.17 3.12 5.55
N TYR A 189 -18.43 3.43 5.36
CA TYR A 189 -19.39 3.64 6.46
C TYR A 189 -20.72 2.97 6.12
N LYS A 190 -21.13 2.00 6.92
CA LYS A 190 -22.37 1.22 6.73
C LYS A 190 -22.49 0.70 5.28
N GLY A 191 -21.44 0.06 4.78
CA GLY A 191 -21.40 -0.50 3.43
C GLY A 191 -21.30 0.52 2.28
N ARG A 192 -21.30 1.82 2.59
CA ARG A 192 -21.11 2.88 1.57
C ARG A 192 -19.64 3.27 1.49
N ILE A 193 -19.08 3.16 0.32
CA ILE A 193 -17.70 3.56 0.03
C ILE A 193 -17.71 5.04 -0.36
N GLU A 194 -16.90 5.83 0.34
CA GLU A 194 -16.67 7.24 0.01
C GLU A 194 -15.33 7.42 -0.65
N SER A 195 -15.33 7.80 -1.92
CA SER A 195 -14.09 8.13 -2.62
C SER A 195 -13.63 9.54 -2.28
N LEU A 196 -12.31 9.74 -2.24
CA LEU A 196 -11.72 11.07 -2.07
C LEU A 196 -12.11 11.98 -3.24
N VAL A 197 -12.12 11.44 -4.47
CA VAL A 197 -12.53 12.16 -5.68
C VAL A 197 -14.00 12.56 -5.61
N GLY A 198 -14.90 11.68 -5.19
CA GLY A 198 -16.34 12.00 -5.04
C GLY A 198 -16.60 13.17 -4.09
N ARG A 199 -15.76 13.33 -3.06
CA ARG A 199 -15.87 14.45 -2.11
C ARG A 199 -15.45 15.80 -2.70
N ILE A 200 -14.53 15.81 -3.65
CA ILE A 200 -14.03 17.06 -4.26
C ILE A 200 -14.73 17.40 -5.58
N THR A 201 -15.51 16.48 -6.16
CA THR A 201 -16.18 16.69 -7.46
C THR A 201 -17.01 17.97 -7.48
N GLY A 202 -17.80 18.22 -6.42
CA GLY A 202 -18.61 19.43 -6.34
C GLY A 202 -17.78 20.74 -6.35
N PHE A 203 -16.60 20.75 -5.72
CA PHE A 203 -15.69 21.89 -5.76
C PHE A 203 -15.03 22.03 -7.13
N ALA A 204 -14.68 20.91 -7.78
CA ALA A 204 -14.12 20.91 -9.12
C ALA A 204 -15.13 21.45 -10.15
N ASP A 205 -16.40 21.08 -10.05
CA ASP A 205 -17.48 21.61 -10.87
C ASP A 205 -17.64 23.13 -10.69
N MET A 206 -17.53 23.61 -9.45
CA MET A 206 -17.58 25.05 -9.16
C MET A 206 -16.36 25.80 -9.70
N ILE A 207 -15.17 25.20 -9.68
CA ILE A 207 -13.97 25.74 -10.32
C ILE A 207 -14.19 25.87 -11.82
N GLN A 208 -14.69 24.81 -12.47
CA GLN A 208 -14.98 24.83 -13.91
C GLN A 208 -16.02 25.87 -14.28
N LEU A 209 -17.12 25.96 -13.52
CA LEU A 209 -18.14 26.97 -13.71
C LEU A 209 -17.57 28.41 -13.54
N THR A 210 -16.74 28.60 -12.53
CA THR A 210 -16.09 29.91 -12.29
C THR A 210 -15.15 30.27 -13.43
N HIS A 211 -14.40 29.27 -13.96
CA HIS A 211 -13.53 29.47 -15.12
C HIS A 211 -14.33 29.84 -16.38
N LEU A 212 -15.45 29.18 -16.66
CA LEU A 212 -16.33 29.50 -17.77
C LEU A 212 -16.90 30.93 -17.64
N LYS A 213 -17.30 31.31 -16.41
CA LYS A 213 -17.75 32.71 -16.16
C LYS A 213 -16.62 33.71 -16.36
N LEU A 214 -15.39 33.39 -15.96
CA LEU A 214 -14.22 34.22 -16.20
C LEU A 214 -13.98 34.42 -17.69
N GLN A 215 -14.06 33.36 -18.50
CA GLN A 215 -13.96 33.44 -19.95
C GLN A 215 -15.08 34.32 -20.57
N GLN A 216 -16.31 34.18 -20.06
CA GLN A 216 -17.42 35.01 -20.50
C GLN A 216 -17.21 36.50 -20.16
N VAL A 217 -16.67 36.81 -18.98
CA VAL A 217 -16.35 38.19 -18.61
C VAL A 217 -15.23 38.71 -19.49
N LEU A 218 -14.16 37.95 -19.70
CA LEU A 218 -13.06 38.34 -20.60
C LEU A 218 -13.51 38.55 -22.03
N SER A 219 -14.39 37.69 -22.58
CA SER A 219 -14.90 37.82 -23.93
C SER A 219 -15.83 39.04 -24.12
N ARG A 220 -16.44 39.51 -23.03
CA ARG A 220 -17.32 40.69 -23.01
C ARG A 220 -16.61 41.97 -22.54
N MET A 221 -15.37 41.85 -22.07
CA MET A 221 -14.57 43.01 -21.72
C MET A 221 -14.24 43.77 -23.02
N VAL A 222 -14.96 44.84 -23.22
CA VAL A 222 -14.60 45.81 -24.22
C VAL A 222 -13.62 46.78 -23.55
N PRO A 223 -12.56 47.22 -24.22
CA PRO A 223 -11.74 48.32 -23.72
C PRO A 223 -12.65 49.48 -23.32
N ASP A 224 -12.25 50.25 -22.32
CA ASP A 224 -13.01 51.40 -21.89
C ASP A 224 -13.41 52.21 -23.12
N GLY A 225 -14.70 52.28 -23.32
CA GLY A 225 -15.27 52.95 -24.48
C GLY A 225 -15.61 54.40 -24.15
N VAL A 226 -15.76 55.17 -25.18
CA VAL A 226 -16.22 56.53 -25.04
C VAL A 226 -17.60 56.72 -25.71
N TYR A 227 -18.48 57.40 -25.05
CA TYR A 227 -19.72 57.88 -25.68
C TYR A 227 -19.40 59.17 -26.38
N LEU A 228 -19.64 59.18 -27.65
CA LEU A 228 -19.42 60.35 -28.49
C LEU A 228 -20.77 60.92 -28.90
N ASP A 229 -20.98 62.16 -28.59
CA ASP A 229 -22.11 62.95 -29.17
C ASP A 229 -21.68 63.42 -30.55
N ALA A 230 -22.26 62.84 -31.59
CA ALA A 230 -21.90 63.14 -32.96
C ALA A 230 -22.21 64.64 -33.32
N ASP A 231 -23.29 65.18 -32.79
CA ASP A 231 -23.67 66.57 -33.02
C ASP A 231 -22.75 67.51 -32.23
N GLY A 232 -22.42 67.16 -30.97
CA GLY A 232 -21.50 67.95 -30.16
C GLY A 232 -20.05 67.92 -30.69
N LEU A 233 -19.63 66.86 -31.35
CA LEU A 233 -18.32 66.77 -32.01
C LEU A 233 -18.26 67.54 -33.33
N ALA A 234 -19.33 67.56 -34.07
CA ALA A 234 -19.41 68.32 -35.32
C ALA A 234 -19.34 69.84 -35.08
N GLU A 235 -19.71 70.33 -33.89
CA GLU A 235 -19.63 71.74 -33.48
C GLU A 235 -18.25 72.11 -32.88
N ILE A 236 -17.29 71.20 -32.70
CA ILE A 236 -15.97 71.51 -32.18
C ILE A 236 -15.16 72.29 -33.28
N ASP A 237 -15.13 73.58 -33.16
CA ASP A 237 -14.28 74.46 -33.97
C ASP A 237 -12.96 74.73 -33.27
N LEU A 238 -11.81 74.39 -33.88
CA LEU A 238 -10.47 74.69 -33.40
C LEU A 238 -10.04 76.13 -33.51
N GLY A 239 -10.91 77.00 -33.98
CA GLY A 239 -10.63 78.42 -34.18
C GLY A 239 -10.12 78.77 -35.57
N ASN A 240 -9.97 77.78 -36.43
CA ASN A 240 -9.53 77.95 -37.83
C ASN A 240 -10.65 77.80 -38.84
N GLY A 241 -11.92 77.75 -38.42
CA GLY A 241 -13.06 77.52 -39.29
C GLY A 241 -13.17 76.09 -39.86
N THR A 242 -12.40 75.16 -39.33
CA THR A 242 -12.46 73.73 -39.67
C THR A 242 -13.01 72.94 -38.50
N ASN A 243 -14.16 72.31 -38.75
CA ASN A 243 -14.76 71.39 -37.74
C ASN A 243 -14.16 70.01 -37.89
N TYR A 244 -13.91 69.34 -36.74
CA TYR A 244 -13.48 67.95 -36.76
C TYR A 244 -14.61 67.05 -37.24
N SER A 245 -14.23 66.05 -38.04
CA SER A 245 -15.12 64.93 -38.24
C SER A 245 -15.15 64.07 -36.97
N PRO A 246 -16.28 63.43 -36.61
CA PRO A 246 -16.34 62.51 -35.42
C PRO A 246 -15.27 61.46 -35.41
N GLN A 247 -14.83 60.94 -36.56
CA GLN A 247 -13.75 59.95 -36.70
C GLN A 247 -12.38 60.54 -36.38
N GLU A 248 -12.10 61.79 -36.74
CA GLU A 248 -10.82 62.43 -36.41
C GLU A 248 -10.71 62.73 -34.93
N ALA A 249 -11.80 63.19 -34.29
CA ALA A 249 -11.86 63.40 -32.86
C ALA A 249 -11.65 62.04 -32.08
N LEU A 250 -12.23 60.95 -32.55
CA LEU A 250 -12.06 59.65 -32.03
C LEU A 250 -10.61 59.17 -32.16
N ASN A 251 -10.00 59.31 -33.32
CA ASN A 251 -8.61 58.97 -33.58
C ASN A 251 -7.64 59.76 -32.68
N MET A 252 -7.93 61.06 -32.49
CA MET A 252 -7.15 61.92 -31.60
C MET A 252 -7.26 61.44 -30.16
N PHE A 253 -8.47 61.07 -29.68
CA PHE A 253 -8.66 60.50 -28.34
C PHE A 253 -7.87 59.23 -28.14
N PHE A 254 -7.93 58.28 -29.08
CA PHE A 254 -7.17 57.03 -28.97
C PHE A 254 -5.65 57.22 -29.09
N GLN A 255 -5.18 58.22 -29.79
CA GLN A 255 -3.75 58.49 -29.94
C GLN A 255 -3.14 59.30 -28.78
N THR A 256 -3.91 60.32 -28.27
CA THR A 256 -3.39 61.24 -27.26
C THR A 256 -4.07 61.18 -25.92
N GLY A 257 -5.16 60.42 -25.81
CA GLY A 257 -5.98 60.31 -24.59
C GLY A 257 -6.82 61.56 -24.29
N SER A 258 -6.83 62.53 -25.19
CA SER A 258 -7.53 63.78 -24.97
C SER A 258 -8.16 64.32 -26.26
N VAL A 259 -9.27 65.01 -26.10
CA VAL A 259 -9.88 65.75 -27.17
C VAL A 259 -9.92 67.20 -26.74
N ILE A 260 -9.44 68.13 -27.64
CA ILE A 260 -9.43 69.56 -27.40
C ILE A 260 -10.66 70.13 -28.04
N GLY A 261 -11.52 70.80 -27.27
CA GLY A 261 -12.75 71.39 -27.74
C GLY A 261 -12.97 72.78 -27.15
N ARG A 262 -13.93 73.56 -27.71
CA ARG A 262 -14.34 74.85 -27.20
C ARG A 262 -15.38 74.68 -26.08
N SER A 263 -15.22 75.51 -25.03
CA SER A 263 -16.19 75.59 -23.92
C SER A 263 -17.32 76.55 -24.18
N PHE A 264 -17.23 77.33 -25.25
CA PHE A 264 -18.20 78.35 -25.63
C PHE A 264 -18.67 78.17 -27.08
N THR A 265 -19.93 78.41 -27.33
CA THR A 265 -20.48 78.42 -28.67
C THR A 265 -19.96 79.65 -29.45
N SER A 266 -20.07 79.60 -30.76
CA SER A 266 -19.69 80.75 -31.62
C SER A 266 -20.44 82.04 -31.29
N GLU A 267 -21.56 81.98 -30.59
CA GLU A 267 -22.38 83.11 -30.12
C GLU A 267 -21.96 83.61 -28.73
N GLY A 268 -20.97 82.99 -28.07
CA GLY A 268 -20.42 83.40 -26.78
C GLY A 268 -21.11 82.82 -25.57
N ASP A 269 -22.11 81.98 -25.76
CA ASP A 269 -22.77 81.25 -24.66
C ASP A 269 -21.99 80.01 -24.27
N MET A 270 -22.00 79.65 -22.94
CA MET A 270 -21.44 78.39 -22.46
C MET A 270 -22.22 77.24 -23.06
N ASN A 271 -21.48 76.28 -23.59
CA ASN A 271 -22.07 75.08 -24.13
C ASN A 271 -22.83 74.35 -22.98
N PRO A 272 -24.18 74.21 -23.04
CA PRO A 272 -25.00 73.83 -21.91
C PRO A 272 -24.72 72.34 -21.52
N GLY A 273 -23.74 72.18 -20.69
CA GLY A 273 -23.61 70.99 -19.86
C GLY A 273 -23.43 69.60 -20.51
N LYS A 274 -23.27 69.56 -21.83
CA LYS A 274 -22.98 68.28 -22.51
C LYS A 274 -21.48 68.16 -22.72
N VAL A 275 -20.90 67.23 -22.06
CA VAL A 275 -19.54 66.80 -22.33
C VAL A 275 -19.57 66.02 -23.64
N PRO A 276 -18.96 66.50 -24.73
CA PRO A 276 -19.04 65.85 -26.04
C PRO A 276 -18.44 64.46 -26.08
N ILE A 277 -17.62 64.17 -25.11
CA ILE A 277 -17.02 62.85 -24.90
C ILE A 277 -17.24 62.47 -23.46
N GLN A 278 -17.93 61.39 -23.23
CA GLN A 278 -18.11 60.81 -21.92
C GLN A 278 -17.46 59.40 -21.87
N GLU A 279 -16.57 59.25 -20.98
CA GLU A 279 -15.94 57.93 -20.75
C GLU A 279 -16.99 56.95 -20.18
N ILE A 280 -17.21 55.88 -20.90
CA ILE A 280 -17.98 54.73 -20.40
C ILE A 280 -17.00 53.88 -19.61
N GLN A 281 -16.92 54.17 -18.33
CA GLN A 281 -16.13 53.33 -17.46
C GLN A 281 -16.73 51.93 -17.41
N SER A 282 -16.08 50.98 -18.07
CA SER A 282 -16.34 49.55 -17.97
C SER A 282 -15.90 48.99 -16.62
N GLY A 283 -15.77 49.82 -15.59
CA GLY A 283 -15.17 49.51 -14.28
C GLY A 283 -15.75 48.32 -13.50
N SER A 284 -16.85 47.74 -13.97
CA SER A 284 -17.41 46.53 -13.38
C SER A 284 -16.71 45.24 -13.87
N GLY A 285 -16.02 45.26 -15.01
CA GLY A 285 -15.35 44.09 -15.60
C GLY A 285 -14.14 43.63 -14.78
N GLY A 286 -13.27 44.56 -14.43
CA GLY A 286 -12.07 44.25 -13.62
C GLY A 286 -12.41 43.78 -12.21
N GLN A 287 -13.38 44.41 -11.54
CA GLN A 287 -13.83 43.96 -10.21
C GLN A 287 -14.51 42.61 -10.25
N LYS A 288 -15.34 42.33 -11.26
CA LYS A 288 -15.95 41.00 -11.47
C LYS A 288 -14.89 39.94 -11.72
N MET A 289 -13.89 40.23 -12.54
CA MET A 289 -12.78 39.32 -12.82
C MET A 289 -12.00 39.01 -11.54
N GLN A 290 -11.65 40.03 -10.75
CA GLN A 290 -10.96 39.87 -9.49
C GLN A 290 -11.78 39.03 -8.49
N SER A 291 -13.08 39.27 -8.39
CA SER A 291 -13.98 38.46 -7.56
C SER A 291 -14.06 36.99 -8.02
N LEU A 292 -14.09 36.74 -9.33
CA LEU A 292 -14.09 35.40 -9.88
C LEU A 292 -12.76 34.68 -9.63
N ILE A 293 -11.62 35.37 -9.72
CA ILE A 293 -10.30 34.82 -9.39
C ILE A 293 -10.22 34.47 -7.90
N GLN A 294 -10.75 35.33 -7.02
CA GLN A 294 -10.82 35.01 -5.59
C GLN A 294 -11.71 33.80 -5.32
N THR A 295 -12.85 33.71 -6.01
CA THR A 295 -13.76 32.54 -5.91
C THR A 295 -13.10 31.26 -6.43
N TYR A 296 -12.36 31.34 -7.52
CA TYR A 296 -11.55 30.21 -8.04
C TYR A 296 -10.54 29.72 -7.02
N ASN A 297 -9.76 30.64 -6.44
CA ASN A 297 -8.76 30.31 -5.42
C ASN A 297 -9.41 29.76 -4.14
N TYR A 298 -10.59 30.27 -3.76
CA TYR A 298 -11.36 29.75 -2.63
C TYR A 298 -11.73 28.26 -2.84
N TYR A 299 -12.27 27.90 -4.00
CA TYR A 299 -12.61 26.50 -4.28
C TYR A 299 -11.37 25.61 -4.41
N LEU A 300 -10.26 26.13 -4.94
CA LEU A 300 -8.99 25.42 -4.95
C LEU A 300 -8.51 25.12 -3.52
N GLN A 301 -8.62 26.11 -2.63
CA GLN A 301 -8.29 25.92 -1.21
C GLN A 301 -9.23 24.91 -0.53
N MET A 302 -10.53 24.92 -0.86
CA MET A 302 -11.49 23.93 -0.34
C MET A 302 -11.13 22.50 -0.76
N ILE A 303 -10.63 22.31 -1.98
CA ILE A 303 -10.11 21.00 -2.42
C ILE A 303 -8.91 20.58 -1.55
N ARG A 304 -7.96 21.48 -1.33
CA ARG A 304 -6.78 21.22 -0.48
C ARG A 304 -7.19 20.88 0.95
N ASP A 305 -8.07 21.65 1.55
CA ASP A 305 -8.56 21.44 2.92
C ASP A 305 -9.32 20.10 3.04
N THR A 306 -10.12 19.74 2.03
CA THR A 306 -10.89 18.50 2.01
C THR A 306 -10.00 17.27 1.83
N THR A 307 -8.95 17.37 1.02
CA THR A 307 -8.02 16.28 0.75
C THR A 307 -6.92 16.17 1.79
N GLY A 308 -6.63 17.26 2.50
CA GLY A 308 -5.47 17.38 3.38
C GLY A 308 -4.14 17.50 2.61
N LEU A 309 -4.20 17.72 1.30
CA LEU A 309 -3.02 17.98 0.48
C LEU A 309 -2.66 19.44 0.58
N ASN A 310 -1.41 19.74 0.91
CA ASN A 310 -0.89 21.10 0.97
C ASN A 310 0.10 21.37 -0.18
N GLU A 311 0.51 22.61 -0.30
CA GLU A 311 1.42 23.07 -1.36
C GLU A 311 2.77 22.34 -1.35
N ALA A 312 3.24 21.87 -0.19
CA ALA A 312 4.49 21.13 -0.08
C ALA A 312 4.43 19.75 -0.78
N ARG A 313 3.22 19.16 -0.94
CA ARG A 313 3.00 17.88 -1.64
C ARG A 313 2.46 18.03 -3.06
N ASP A 314 1.89 19.18 -3.36
CA ASP A 314 1.24 19.47 -4.65
C ASP A 314 2.28 19.78 -5.76
N GLY A 315 3.57 19.84 -5.39
CA GLY A 315 4.66 20.19 -6.31
C GLY A 315 4.71 21.67 -6.65
N SER A 316 3.85 22.50 -6.02
CA SER A 316 3.95 23.94 -6.13
C SER A 316 5.16 24.44 -5.35
N MET A 317 5.85 25.46 -5.87
CA MET A 317 6.99 26.06 -5.15
C MET A 317 6.51 26.64 -3.83
N PRO A 318 7.03 26.18 -2.69
CA PRO A 318 6.73 26.80 -1.40
C PRO A 318 7.19 28.25 -1.39
N ASP A 319 6.54 29.07 -0.56
CA ASP A 319 6.94 30.46 -0.37
C ASP A 319 8.44 30.53 0.00
N LYS A 320 9.20 31.35 -0.73
CA LYS A 320 10.65 31.52 -0.53
C LYS A 320 11.02 31.97 0.89
N ASN A 321 10.07 32.57 1.60
CA ASN A 321 10.24 33.07 2.96
C ASN A 321 9.79 32.09 4.04
N ALA A 322 9.20 30.96 3.67
CA ALA A 322 8.75 29.96 4.64
C ALA A 322 9.94 29.24 5.28
N LEU A 323 9.94 29.20 6.62
CA LEU A 323 10.94 28.47 7.39
C LEU A 323 10.92 26.97 7.04
N VAL A 324 12.07 26.37 6.81
CA VAL A 324 12.20 24.93 6.48
C VAL A 324 11.48 24.03 7.49
N GLY A 325 11.50 24.38 8.78
CA GLY A 325 10.77 23.66 9.82
C GLY A 325 9.26 23.68 9.65
N VAL A 326 8.70 24.81 9.19
CA VAL A 326 7.25 24.91 8.91
C VAL A 326 6.86 24.07 7.70
N GLN A 327 7.71 24.05 6.66
CA GLN A 327 7.48 23.22 5.48
C GLN A 327 7.53 21.72 5.81
N LYS A 328 8.50 21.28 6.61
CA LYS A 328 8.58 19.90 7.10
C LYS A 328 7.35 19.51 7.92
N LEU A 329 6.90 20.38 8.82
CA LEU A 329 5.70 20.17 9.62
C LEU A 329 4.44 20.10 8.75
N ALA A 330 4.34 20.96 7.75
CA ALA A 330 3.22 20.96 6.80
C ALA A 330 3.19 19.66 5.97
N ALA A 331 4.35 19.19 5.50
CA ALA A 331 4.46 17.91 4.81
C ALA A 331 4.07 16.73 5.71
N ALA A 332 4.54 16.71 6.96
CA ALA A 332 4.20 15.68 7.94
C ALA A 332 2.69 15.64 8.25
N ASN A 333 2.05 16.80 8.42
CA ASN A 333 0.61 16.89 8.63
C ASN A 333 -0.18 16.39 7.41
N SER A 334 0.25 16.72 6.19
CA SER A 334 -0.36 16.22 4.96
C SER A 334 -0.19 14.69 4.82
N ASN A 335 0.95 14.14 5.22
CA ASN A 335 1.17 12.70 5.26
C ASN A 335 0.21 12.01 6.23
N THR A 336 -0.06 12.63 7.38
CA THR A 336 -1.02 12.13 8.37
C THR A 336 -2.45 12.12 7.81
N ALA A 337 -2.86 13.15 7.09
CA ALA A 337 -4.19 13.23 6.47
C ALA A 337 -4.45 12.10 5.44
N THR A 338 -3.43 11.70 4.70
CA THR A 338 -3.52 10.63 3.68
C THR A 338 -3.07 9.25 4.17
N ARG A 339 -2.75 9.11 5.46
CA ARG A 339 -2.23 7.88 6.05
C ARG A 339 -3.15 6.68 5.86
N HIS A 340 -4.47 6.89 5.93
CA HIS A 340 -5.45 5.82 5.72
C HIS A 340 -5.39 5.21 4.32
N ILE A 341 -5.08 5.99 3.28
CA ILE A 341 -4.91 5.50 1.91
C ILE A 341 -3.64 4.66 1.80
N LEU A 342 -2.53 5.17 2.38
CA LEU A 342 -1.26 4.44 2.40
C LEU A 342 -1.40 3.10 3.15
N GLN A 343 -2.03 3.12 4.33
CA GLN A 343 -2.28 1.90 5.11
C GLN A 343 -3.14 0.88 4.35
N SER A 344 -4.14 1.35 3.60
CA SER A 344 -4.94 0.46 2.76
C SER A 344 -4.13 -0.16 1.63
N GLY A 345 -3.24 0.62 1.01
CA GLY A 345 -2.31 0.09 0.00
C GLY A 345 -1.37 -0.97 0.58
N LEU A 346 -0.81 -0.72 1.75
CA LEU A 346 0.04 -1.68 2.46
C LEU A 346 -0.73 -2.95 2.84
N TYR A 347 -1.96 -2.80 3.33
CA TYR A 347 -2.82 -3.94 3.64
C TYR A 347 -3.10 -4.78 2.39
N LEU A 348 -3.51 -4.16 1.29
CA LEU A 348 -3.75 -4.85 0.02
C LEU A 348 -2.51 -5.64 -0.43
N THR A 349 -1.34 -5.01 -0.37
CA THR A 349 -0.08 -5.65 -0.73
C THR A 349 0.25 -6.83 0.21
N SER A 350 -0.02 -6.68 1.50
CA SER A 350 0.18 -7.75 2.50
C SER A 350 -0.74 -8.94 2.23
N GLU A 351 -2.02 -8.69 1.93
CA GLU A 351 -2.98 -9.74 1.58
C GLU A 351 -2.59 -10.49 0.31
N VAL A 352 -2.18 -9.74 -0.73
CA VAL A 352 -1.67 -10.35 -1.98
C VAL A 352 -0.43 -11.21 -1.70
N ALA A 353 0.51 -10.71 -0.92
CA ALA A 353 1.73 -11.44 -0.58
C ALA A 353 1.42 -12.73 0.22
N GLU A 354 0.46 -12.68 1.14
CA GLU A 354 0.01 -13.86 1.88
C GLU A 354 -0.65 -14.90 0.94
N CYS A 355 -1.54 -14.44 0.06
CA CYS A 355 -2.15 -15.29 -0.97
C CYS A 355 -1.10 -15.95 -1.87
N LEU A 356 -0.08 -15.18 -2.29
CA LEU A 356 1.02 -15.70 -3.10
C LEU A 356 1.83 -16.75 -2.34
N SER A 357 2.15 -16.51 -1.06
CA SER A 357 2.93 -17.44 -0.24
C SER A 357 2.22 -18.78 -0.08
N LEU A 358 0.89 -18.77 0.17
CA LEU A 358 0.08 -19.98 0.26
C LEU A 358 0.07 -20.76 -1.06
N ARG A 359 -0.13 -20.06 -2.20
CA ARG A 359 -0.11 -20.70 -3.53
C ARG A 359 1.25 -21.28 -3.88
N ILE A 360 2.33 -20.53 -3.65
CA ILE A 360 3.69 -21.00 -3.91
C ILE A 360 4.00 -22.24 -3.08
N SER A 361 3.65 -22.24 -1.79
CA SER A 361 3.82 -23.39 -0.92
C SER A 361 3.10 -24.63 -1.46
N ASP A 362 1.85 -24.51 -1.89
CA ASP A 362 1.06 -25.61 -2.44
C ASP A 362 1.60 -26.11 -3.79
N ILE A 363 2.09 -25.18 -4.65
CA ILE A 363 2.71 -25.54 -5.93
C ILE A 363 4.00 -26.34 -5.71
N LEU A 364 4.84 -25.90 -4.79
CA LEU A 364 6.11 -26.56 -4.48
C LEU A 364 5.91 -27.97 -3.91
N GLU A 365 4.79 -28.20 -3.22
CA GLU A 365 4.51 -29.49 -2.61
C GLU A 365 3.75 -30.45 -3.55
N TYR A 366 2.71 -29.95 -4.24
CA TYR A 366 1.72 -30.81 -4.93
C TYR A 366 1.72 -30.68 -6.45
N SER A 367 2.31 -29.64 -7.03
CA SER A 367 2.19 -29.41 -8.46
C SER A 367 3.19 -30.24 -9.29
N PRO A 368 2.75 -30.88 -10.38
CA PRO A 368 3.65 -31.53 -11.32
C PRO A 368 4.53 -30.52 -12.10
N THR A 369 4.22 -29.24 -12.07
CA THR A 369 4.96 -28.16 -12.74
C THR A 369 6.02 -27.51 -11.86
N LYS A 370 6.33 -28.10 -10.69
CA LYS A 370 7.31 -27.62 -9.71
C LYS A 370 8.66 -27.25 -10.36
N ASP A 371 9.21 -28.15 -11.19
CA ASP A 371 10.52 -27.94 -11.79
C ASP A 371 10.54 -26.77 -12.78
N ALA A 372 9.48 -26.59 -13.55
CA ALA A 372 9.33 -25.45 -14.46
C ALA A 372 9.21 -24.13 -13.69
N PHE A 373 8.50 -24.13 -12.58
CA PHE A 373 8.35 -22.97 -11.70
C PHE A 373 9.69 -22.58 -11.05
N ILE A 374 10.46 -23.55 -10.57
CA ILE A 374 11.80 -23.35 -10.00
C ILE A 374 12.76 -22.77 -11.05
N GLN A 375 12.73 -23.26 -12.29
CA GLN A 375 13.56 -22.73 -13.38
C GLN A 375 13.26 -21.27 -13.73
N GLN A 376 12.00 -20.84 -13.65
CA GLN A 376 11.61 -19.45 -13.93
C GLN A 376 12.09 -18.46 -12.87
N ILE A 377 12.15 -18.88 -11.60
CA ILE A 377 12.55 -17.99 -10.49
C ILE A 377 14.05 -17.72 -10.46
N GLY A 378 14.84 -18.56 -11.11
CA GLY A 378 16.31 -18.43 -11.22
C GLY A 378 17.07 -19.01 -10.03
N ASN A 379 18.30 -19.41 -10.29
CA ASN A 379 19.13 -20.20 -9.36
C ASN A 379 19.44 -19.49 -8.03
N HIS A 380 19.38 -18.17 -7.96
CA HIS A 380 19.66 -17.41 -6.73
C HIS A 380 18.59 -17.61 -5.63
N ASN A 381 17.35 -17.88 -6.03
CA ASN A 381 16.23 -18.02 -5.09
C ASN A 381 15.88 -19.50 -4.83
N VAL A 382 16.57 -20.45 -5.46
CA VAL A 382 16.27 -21.89 -5.31
C VAL A 382 16.47 -22.36 -3.87
N ALA A 383 17.53 -21.91 -3.20
CA ALA A 383 17.78 -22.25 -1.80
C ALA A 383 16.64 -21.77 -0.89
N THR A 384 16.17 -20.54 -1.08
CA THR A 384 15.03 -19.99 -0.35
C THR A 384 13.73 -20.75 -0.63
N LEU A 385 13.55 -21.20 -1.87
CA LEU A 385 12.38 -22.01 -2.25
C LEU A 385 12.42 -23.42 -1.65
N GLU A 386 13.59 -24.03 -1.56
CA GLU A 386 13.76 -25.33 -0.90
C GLU A 386 13.47 -25.23 0.61
N GLU A 387 13.92 -24.15 1.25
CA GLU A 387 13.55 -23.85 2.64
C GLU A 387 12.04 -23.62 2.79
N MET A 388 11.40 -22.88 1.88
CA MET A 388 9.95 -22.68 1.85
C MET A 388 9.20 -24.00 1.66
N SER A 389 9.69 -24.90 0.84
CA SER A 389 9.10 -26.23 0.64
C SER A 389 9.13 -27.07 1.93
N SER A 390 10.16 -26.92 2.76
CA SER A 390 10.24 -27.60 4.07
C SER A 390 9.32 -26.99 5.13
N LEU A 391 8.87 -25.75 4.93
CA LEU A 391 8.02 -24.98 5.86
C LEU A 391 6.52 -25.07 5.52
N HIS A 392 6.11 -26.01 4.65
CA HIS A 392 4.73 -26.16 4.19
C HIS A 392 3.68 -26.39 5.31
N LEU A 393 4.11 -26.74 6.50
CA LEU A 393 3.25 -26.92 7.68
C LEU A 393 2.96 -25.61 8.44
N TYR A 394 3.62 -24.51 8.09
CA TYR A 394 3.55 -23.25 8.82
C TYR A 394 3.00 -22.12 7.94
N ASP A 395 2.27 -21.19 8.54
CA ASP A 395 1.92 -19.94 7.89
C ASP A 395 3.12 -18.99 7.88
N PHE A 396 3.33 -18.31 6.77
CA PHE A 396 4.37 -17.29 6.65
C PHE A 396 3.89 -15.98 7.25
N GLY A 397 4.64 -15.42 8.20
CA GLY A 397 4.46 -14.05 8.64
C GLY A 397 5.10 -13.09 7.63
N ILE A 398 4.28 -12.35 6.90
CA ILE A 398 4.75 -11.36 5.94
C ILE A 398 4.64 -9.98 6.57
N PHE A 399 5.76 -9.27 6.65
CA PHE A 399 5.82 -7.91 7.14
C PHE A 399 6.24 -6.99 5.99
N ILE A 400 5.42 -5.99 5.71
CA ILE A 400 5.73 -4.96 4.73
C ILE A 400 6.17 -3.72 5.48
N GLU A 401 7.41 -3.30 5.26
CA GLU A 401 7.94 -2.06 5.80
C GLU A 401 8.13 -1.05 4.67
N LEU A 402 7.82 0.19 4.97
CA LEU A 402 8.14 1.30 4.08
C LEU A 402 9.66 1.47 4.03
N THR A 403 10.16 1.84 2.86
CA THR A 403 11.57 2.21 2.72
C THR A 403 11.87 3.32 3.72
N PRO A 404 12.89 3.16 4.58
CA PRO A 404 13.21 4.15 5.60
C PRO A 404 13.58 5.48 4.95
N ASP A 405 13.20 6.58 5.60
CA ASP A 405 13.52 7.93 5.18
C ASP A 405 15.05 8.15 5.19
N ASP A 406 15.53 9.05 4.34
CA ASP A 406 16.96 9.35 4.25
C ASP A 406 17.52 9.90 5.57
N GLU A 407 16.68 10.54 6.41
CA GLU A 407 17.05 10.98 7.76
C GLU A 407 17.28 9.79 8.70
N GLU A 408 16.44 8.75 8.64
CA GLU A 408 16.60 7.54 9.45
C GLU A 408 17.83 6.74 9.03
N LYS A 409 18.11 6.67 7.72
CA LYS A 409 19.34 6.06 7.18
C LYS A 409 20.58 6.82 7.62
N ALA A 410 20.52 8.15 7.57
CA ALA A 410 21.63 9.00 8.04
C ALA A 410 21.88 8.84 9.55
N MET A 411 20.83 8.69 10.37
CA MET A 411 20.97 8.41 11.80
C MET A 411 21.62 7.05 12.05
N LEU A 412 21.20 6.00 11.31
CA LEU A 412 21.82 4.68 11.40
C LEU A 412 23.30 4.73 11.00
N GLU A 413 23.61 5.39 9.89
CA GLU A 413 24.99 5.55 9.42
C GLU A 413 25.85 6.28 10.45
N ASN A 414 25.35 7.36 11.06
CA ASN A 414 26.03 8.06 12.14
C ASN A 414 26.28 7.16 13.36
N ASN A 415 25.30 6.32 13.72
CA ASN A 415 25.45 5.37 14.83
C ASN A 415 26.51 4.29 14.51
N ILE A 416 26.52 3.78 13.28
CA ILE A 416 27.53 2.83 12.81
C ILE A 416 28.92 3.46 12.81
N GLN A 417 29.05 4.69 12.30
CA GLN A 417 30.33 5.41 12.28
C GLN A 417 30.86 5.69 13.68
N MET A 418 30.00 6.13 14.61
CA MET A 418 30.38 6.31 16.01
C MET A 418 30.84 5.01 16.66
N ALA A 419 30.13 3.91 16.40
CA ALA A 419 30.51 2.60 16.94
C ALA A 419 31.84 2.10 16.36
N LEU A 420 32.12 2.41 15.10
CA LEU A 420 33.38 2.09 14.42
C LEU A 420 34.56 2.94 14.95
N GLN A 421 34.33 4.24 15.11
CA GLN A 421 35.34 5.15 15.69
C GLN A 421 35.72 4.80 17.14
N GLN A 422 34.73 4.32 17.90
CA GLN A 422 34.94 3.85 19.27
C GLN A 422 35.47 2.40 19.34
N GLN A 423 35.75 1.78 18.21
CA GLN A 423 36.17 0.38 18.08
C GLN A 423 35.25 -0.62 18.76
N LEU A 424 33.97 -0.30 18.89
CA LEU A 424 32.94 -1.13 19.50
C LEU A 424 32.40 -2.22 18.56
N ILE A 425 32.63 -2.09 17.26
CA ILE A 425 32.26 -3.05 16.21
C ILE A 425 33.43 -3.21 15.23
N GLU A 426 33.44 -4.31 14.48
CA GLU A 426 34.41 -4.54 13.41
C GLU A 426 33.93 -3.98 12.07
N LEU A 427 34.85 -3.76 11.13
CA LEU A 427 34.51 -3.23 9.80
C LEU A 427 33.58 -4.20 9.03
N ALA A 428 33.75 -5.51 9.22
CA ALA A 428 32.87 -6.52 8.63
C ALA A 428 31.43 -6.38 9.14
N ASP A 429 31.25 -6.21 10.45
CA ASP A 429 29.94 -5.98 11.05
C ASP A 429 29.28 -4.70 10.53
N ALA A 430 30.07 -3.64 10.29
CA ALA A 430 29.55 -2.39 9.74
C ALA A 430 29.07 -2.54 8.28
N ILE A 431 29.70 -3.41 7.48
CA ILE A 431 29.28 -3.70 6.12
C ILE A 431 27.96 -4.51 6.15
N ASP A 432 27.91 -5.56 6.97
CA ASP A 432 26.71 -6.38 7.13
C ASP A 432 25.50 -5.53 7.58
N LEU A 433 25.70 -4.59 8.51
CA LEU A 433 24.65 -3.70 9.01
C LEU A 433 24.12 -2.73 7.95
N ARG A 434 24.96 -2.31 6.98
CA ARG A 434 24.55 -1.44 5.88
C ARG A 434 23.68 -2.17 4.85
N ASP A 435 23.91 -3.44 4.66
CA ASP A 435 23.13 -4.28 3.72
C ASP A 435 21.71 -4.60 4.24
N ILE A 436 21.49 -4.42 5.55
CA ILE A 436 20.18 -4.68 6.17
C ILE A 436 19.24 -3.52 5.87
N LYS A 437 18.20 -3.79 5.09
CA LYS A 437 17.16 -2.80 4.73
C LYS A 437 16.30 -2.35 5.91
N ASN A 438 16.13 -3.22 6.91
CA ASN A 438 15.33 -2.93 8.10
C ASN A 438 16.16 -2.21 9.15
N ILE A 439 15.93 -0.89 9.35
CA ILE A 439 16.66 -0.06 10.31
C ILE A 439 16.50 -0.54 11.75
N LYS A 440 15.33 -1.04 12.14
CA LYS A 440 15.10 -1.55 13.50
C LYS A 440 15.95 -2.79 13.76
N LEU A 441 15.98 -3.70 12.78
CA LEU A 441 16.81 -4.89 12.84
C LEU A 441 18.30 -4.54 12.84
N ALA A 442 18.73 -3.60 11.99
CA ALA A 442 20.10 -3.13 11.95
C ALA A 442 20.53 -2.51 13.28
N ASN A 443 19.70 -1.68 13.92
CA ASN A 443 19.97 -1.11 15.23
C ASN A 443 20.03 -2.17 16.35
N GLN A 444 19.18 -3.20 16.29
CA GLN A 444 19.23 -4.31 17.25
C GLN A 444 20.50 -5.14 17.09
N LEU A 445 20.85 -5.46 15.85
CA LEU A 445 22.10 -6.18 15.56
C LEU A 445 23.33 -5.35 15.95
N LEU A 446 23.32 -4.06 15.75
CA LEU A 446 24.37 -3.15 16.21
C LEU A 446 24.58 -3.26 17.74
N LYS A 447 23.49 -3.32 18.52
CA LYS A 447 23.58 -3.54 19.98
C LYS A 447 24.20 -4.89 20.31
N ILE A 448 23.74 -5.95 19.69
CA ILE A 448 24.21 -7.32 19.94
C ILE A 448 25.70 -7.45 19.57
N ARG A 449 26.12 -6.92 18.42
CA ARG A 449 27.51 -6.93 17.98
C ARG A 449 28.42 -6.16 18.94
N ARG A 450 27.94 -5.02 19.44
CA ARG A 450 28.65 -4.22 20.44
C ARG A 450 28.81 -4.98 21.76
N GLU A 451 27.79 -5.65 22.26
CA GLU A 451 27.86 -6.46 23.48
C GLU A 451 28.81 -7.64 23.31
N GLN A 452 28.74 -8.35 22.19
CA GLN A 452 29.63 -9.47 21.88
C GLN A 452 31.11 -9.06 21.85
N LYS A 453 31.40 -7.87 21.31
CA LYS A 453 32.78 -7.38 21.27
C LYS A 453 33.28 -6.98 22.65
N LEU A 454 32.43 -6.34 23.46
CA LEU A 454 32.74 -6.00 24.84
C LEU A 454 33.06 -7.24 25.68
N GLU A 455 32.30 -8.32 25.51
CA GLU A 455 32.56 -9.61 26.18
C GLU A 455 33.87 -10.24 25.71
N LYS A 456 34.14 -10.21 24.40
CA LYS A 456 35.41 -10.69 23.84
C LYS A 456 36.60 -9.92 24.39
N ASP A 457 36.51 -8.60 24.41
CA ASP A 457 37.59 -7.75 24.90
C ASP A 457 37.82 -7.94 26.40
N GLN A 458 36.77 -8.12 27.20
CA GLN A 458 36.89 -8.46 28.62
C GLN A 458 37.52 -9.83 28.83
N ALA A 459 37.14 -10.83 28.01
CA ALA A 459 37.74 -12.16 28.09
C ALA A 459 39.24 -12.15 27.73
N ILE A 460 39.62 -11.37 26.70
CA ILE A 460 41.02 -11.19 26.30
C ILE A 460 41.82 -10.46 27.40
N GLN A 461 41.24 -9.42 28.03
CA GLN A 461 41.87 -8.73 29.14
C GLN A 461 42.09 -9.65 30.36
N GLN A 462 41.07 -10.45 30.70
CA GLN A 462 41.22 -11.43 31.78
C GLN A 462 42.30 -12.48 31.48
N GLN A 463 42.36 -12.98 30.25
CA GLN A 463 43.44 -13.90 29.85
C GLN A 463 44.82 -13.24 29.90
N ASN A 464 44.91 -11.99 29.45
CA ASN A 464 46.20 -11.26 29.55
C ASN A 464 46.61 -10.99 30.99
N ILE A 465 45.68 -10.67 31.90
CA ILE A 465 45.95 -10.46 33.31
C ILE A 465 46.35 -11.79 33.97
N GLN A 466 45.68 -12.91 33.62
CA GLN A 466 46.06 -14.23 34.11
C GLN A 466 47.43 -14.66 33.59
N ALA A 467 47.67 -14.50 32.29
CA ALA A 467 48.97 -14.82 31.70
C ALA A 467 50.10 -13.95 32.30
N GLN A 468 49.84 -12.67 32.57
CA GLN A 468 50.80 -11.77 33.21
C GLN A 468 51.02 -12.14 34.70
N SER A 469 49.97 -12.55 35.43
CA SER A 469 50.10 -13.01 36.81
C SER A 469 50.83 -14.36 36.91
N GLU A 470 50.56 -15.27 35.97
CA GLU A 470 51.26 -16.57 35.86
C GLU A 470 52.73 -16.37 35.44
N ALA A 471 53.02 -15.46 34.51
CA ALA A 471 54.35 -15.12 34.11
C ALA A 471 55.15 -14.49 35.27
N ASN A 472 54.52 -13.61 36.07
CA ASN A 472 55.15 -13.03 37.26
C ASN A 472 55.36 -14.07 38.40
N MET A 473 54.40 -14.99 38.62
CA MET A 473 54.59 -16.07 39.57
C MET A 473 55.66 -17.06 39.10
N GLN A 474 55.71 -17.38 37.82
CA GLN A 474 56.74 -18.25 37.27
C GLN A 474 58.14 -17.57 37.33
N ALA A 475 58.21 -16.26 37.08
CA ALA A 475 59.48 -15.54 37.23
C ALA A 475 59.99 -15.52 38.69
N GLN A 476 59.08 -15.42 39.67
CA GLN A 476 59.45 -15.51 41.09
C GLN A 476 59.80 -16.95 41.52
N GLN A 477 59.08 -17.96 41.02
CA GLN A 477 59.40 -19.35 41.28
C GLN A 477 60.66 -19.84 40.54
N ALA A 478 60.85 -19.37 39.28
CA ALA A 478 62.06 -19.69 38.53
C ALA A 478 63.35 -19.10 39.16
N ALA A 479 63.26 -17.96 39.80
CA ALA A 479 64.38 -17.38 40.57
C ALA A 479 64.72 -18.20 41.83
N ALA A 480 63.75 -18.92 42.40
CA ALA A 480 63.95 -19.72 43.61
C ALA A 480 64.30 -21.21 43.32
N GLN A 481 63.96 -21.70 42.11
CA GLN A 481 64.17 -23.11 41.76
C GLN A 481 65.32 -23.37 40.76
N LEU A 482 65.93 -22.32 40.26
CA LEU A 482 67.00 -22.42 39.25
C LEU A 482 68.27 -23.11 39.70
N GLU A 483 68.41 -23.42 40.97
CA GLU A 483 69.60 -24.11 41.53
C GLU A 483 69.43 -25.62 41.77
N VAL A 484 68.21 -26.17 41.82
CA VAL A 484 68.05 -27.58 42.28
C VAL A 484 67.39 -28.52 41.21
N GLN A 485 66.75 -28.03 40.15
CA GLN A 485 65.97 -28.96 39.29
C GLN A 485 66.18 -28.76 37.78
N LYS A 486 67.36 -28.62 37.32
CA LYS A 486 67.65 -28.53 35.87
C LYS A 486 67.50 -29.82 35.09
N GLN A 487 67.25 -30.94 35.74
CA GLN A 487 67.20 -32.26 35.06
C GLN A 487 65.87 -33.04 35.16
N GLN A 488 65.01 -32.72 36.10
CA GLN A 488 63.69 -33.42 36.22
C GLN A 488 62.52 -32.62 35.63
N ALA A 489 62.69 -31.35 35.36
CA ALA A 489 61.61 -30.48 34.91
C ALA A 489 61.30 -30.56 33.40
N LEU A 490 62.20 -31.08 32.57
CA LEU A 490 62.04 -31.12 31.12
C LEU A 490 61.06 -32.20 30.62
N SER A 491 60.95 -33.32 31.30
CA SER A 491 60.04 -34.42 30.89
C SER A 491 58.63 -34.31 31.47
N GLN A 492 58.46 -33.64 32.64
CA GLN A 492 57.14 -33.42 33.24
C GLN A 492 56.40 -32.20 32.65
N SER A 493 57.14 -31.19 32.17
CA SER A 493 56.54 -29.99 31.62
C SER A 493 55.87 -30.24 30.24
N GLN A 494 56.36 -31.18 29.44
CA GLN A 494 55.78 -31.50 28.14
C GLN A 494 54.44 -32.23 28.27
N ALA A 495 54.31 -33.16 29.23
CA ALA A 495 53.08 -33.91 29.45
C ALA A 495 51.95 -33.02 30.03
N GLN A 496 52.32 -32.04 30.91
CA GLN A 496 51.33 -31.10 31.43
C GLN A 496 50.86 -30.06 30.39
N LEU A 497 51.72 -29.66 29.46
CA LEU A 497 51.36 -28.76 28.36
C LEU A 497 50.42 -29.38 27.35
N GLU A 498 50.57 -30.68 27.10
CA GLU A 498 49.66 -31.44 26.22
C GLU A 498 48.28 -31.67 26.85
N GLN A 499 48.26 -31.96 28.18
CA GLN A 499 46.99 -32.05 28.91
C GLN A 499 46.27 -30.72 29.04
N MET A 500 47.00 -29.60 29.23
CA MET A 500 46.39 -28.27 29.33
C MET A 500 45.87 -27.78 27.96
N LYS A 501 46.56 -28.10 26.88
CA LYS A 501 46.06 -27.81 25.52
C LYS A 501 44.78 -28.58 25.24
N ALA A 502 44.70 -29.86 25.57
CA ALA A 502 43.49 -30.65 25.39
C ALA A 502 42.31 -30.16 26.27
N GLN A 503 42.61 -29.72 27.51
CA GLN A 503 41.57 -29.12 28.37
C GLN A 503 41.14 -27.73 27.90
N MET A 504 42.05 -26.89 27.42
CA MET A 504 41.68 -25.58 26.86
C MET A 504 40.89 -25.71 25.55
N GLU A 505 41.21 -26.70 24.70
CA GLU A 505 40.42 -26.96 23.50
C GLU A 505 39.01 -27.48 23.85
N SER A 506 38.89 -28.34 24.85
CA SER A 506 37.58 -28.82 25.31
C SER A 506 36.74 -27.71 25.98
N GLN A 507 37.37 -26.83 26.77
CA GLN A 507 36.69 -25.69 27.38
C GLN A 507 36.30 -24.63 26.33
N LYS A 508 37.15 -24.39 25.33
CA LYS A 508 36.85 -23.51 24.24
C LYS A 508 35.67 -24.00 23.40
N MET A 509 35.65 -25.32 23.15
CA MET A 509 34.53 -25.94 22.44
C MET A 509 33.24 -25.94 23.29
N GLN A 510 33.30 -26.10 24.59
CA GLN A 510 32.15 -25.97 25.49
C GLN A 510 31.65 -24.51 25.58
N GLN A 511 32.55 -23.53 25.61
CA GLN A 511 32.18 -22.12 25.60
C GLN A 511 31.56 -21.68 24.25
N GLU A 512 32.10 -22.15 23.13
CA GLU A 512 31.50 -21.89 21.80
C GLU A 512 30.10 -22.53 21.68
N VAL A 513 29.88 -23.72 22.24
CA VAL A 513 28.55 -24.35 22.26
C VAL A 513 27.59 -23.62 23.20
N MET A 514 28.06 -23.14 24.37
CA MET A 514 27.22 -22.34 25.27
C MET A 514 26.85 -20.98 24.66
N HIS A 515 27.79 -20.27 24.07
CA HIS A 515 27.51 -19.00 23.39
C HIS A 515 26.56 -19.19 22.20
N LYS A 516 26.70 -20.27 21.44
CA LYS A 516 25.78 -20.59 20.35
C LYS A 516 24.37 -20.90 20.85
N LYS A 517 24.28 -21.53 22.04
CA LYS A 517 22.99 -21.82 22.68
C LYS A 517 22.35 -20.56 23.29
N GLU A 518 23.15 -19.66 23.89
CA GLU A 518 22.68 -18.36 24.39
C GLU A 518 22.25 -17.43 23.26
N LEU A 519 22.96 -17.41 22.12
CA LEU A 519 22.54 -16.68 20.94
C LEU A 519 21.19 -17.17 20.42
N MET A 520 20.99 -18.48 20.36
CA MET A 520 19.72 -19.05 19.92
C MET A 520 18.58 -18.80 20.92
N GLN A 521 18.89 -18.73 22.23
CA GLN A 521 17.93 -18.32 23.26
C GLN A 521 17.58 -16.83 23.17
N LEU A 522 18.57 -15.96 22.93
CA LEU A 522 18.36 -14.53 22.76
C LEU A 522 17.55 -14.20 21.48
N GLU A 523 17.83 -14.91 20.38
CA GLU A 523 17.00 -14.81 19.18
C GLU A 523 15.55 -15.26 19.44
N PHE A 524 15.37 -16.33 20.22
CA PHE A 524 14.05 -16.80 20.61
C PHE A 524 13.34 -15.83 21.55
N GLU A 525 14.04 -15.27 22.56
CA GLU A 525 13.48 -14.24 23.46
C GLU A 525 13.15 -12.95 22.73
N MET A 526 14.00 -12.49 21.81
CA MET A 526 13.71 -11.30 20.98
C MET A 526 12.48 -11.51 20.09
N ASN A 527 12.35 -12.69 19.48
CA ASN A 527 11.16 -13.04 18.69
C ASN A 527 9.90 -13.15 19.58
N MET A 528 10.04 -13.63 20.81
CA MET A 528 8.93 -13.65 21.79
C MET A 528 8.58 -12.25 22.29
N GLN A 529 9.57 -11.38 22.55
CA GLN A 529 9.33 -9.98 22.93
C GLN A 529 8.68 -9.18 21.80
N LEU A 530 9.09 -9.39 20.56
CA LEU A 530 8.42 -8.79 19.38
C LEU A 530 6.95 -9.23 19.30
N LYS A 531 6.69 -10.52 19.46
CA LYS A 531 5.31 -11.04 19.51
C LYS A 531 4.51 -10.52 20.70
N SER A 532 5.14 -10.38 21.89
CA SER A 532 4.45 -9.84 23.07
C SER A 532 4.13 -8.36 22.92
N MET A 533 5.03 -7.57 22.32
CA MET A 533 4.77 -6.15 22.02
C MET A 533 3.69 -5.97 20.96
N GLU A 534 3.60 -6.85 19.96
CA GLU A 534 2.47 -6.86 19.02
C GLU A 534 1.13 -7.19 19.70
N VAL A 535 1.14 -8.15 20.62
CA VAL A 535 -0.04 -8.53 21.42
C VAL A 535 -0.44 -7.42 22.40
N GLU A 536 0.54 -6.74 23.02
CA GLU A 536 0.26 -5.56 23.88
C GLU A 536 -0.22 -4.36 23.07
N ALA A 537 0.33 -4.12 21.89
CA ALA A 537 -0.14 -3.07 21.00
C ALA A 537 -1.55 -3.33 20.46
N THR A 538 -1.92 -4.61 20.26
CA THR A 538 -3.29 -5.00 19.91
C THR A 538 -4.24 -4.92 21.11
N LYS A 539 -3.81 -5.37 22.29
CA LYS A 539 -4.58 -5.21 23.54
C LYS A 539 -4.78 -3.75 23.92
N GLY A 540 -3.76 -2.91 23.78
CA GLY A 540 -3.87 -1.47 24.01
C GLY A 540 -4.85 -0.77 23.07
N LYS A 541 -5.00 -1.27 21.84
CA LYS A 541 -6.00 -0.78 20.88
C LYS A 541 -7.42 -1.28 21.20
N GLU A 542 -7.55 -2.48 21.75
CA GLU A 542 -8.84 -3.03 22.19
C GLU A 542 -9.33 -2.34 23.46
N THR A 543 -8.47 -2.12 24.47
CA THR A 543 -8.81 -1.37 25.69
C THR A 543 -9.18 0.09 25.38
N GLN A 544 -8.46 0.77 24.47
CA GLN A 544 -8.86 2.11 24.03
C GLN A 544 -10.20 2.13 23.26
N LYS A 545 -10.58 1.04 22.63
CA LYS A 545 -11.90 0.91 21.98
C LYS A 545 -13.01 0.63 23.00
N GLU A 546 -12.72 -0.11 24.04
CA GLU A 546 -13.66 -0.37 25.14
C GLU A 546 -13.87 0.88 25.99
N ASP A 547 -12.80 1.59 26.37
CA ASP A 547 -12.89 2.87 27.11
C ASP A 547 -13.70 3.92 26.35
N ARG A 548 -13.54 4.00 25.02
CA ARG A 548 -14.37 4.89 24.17
C ARG A 548 -15.81 4.43 24.02
N LYS A 549 -16.13 3.15 24.22
CA LYS A 549 -17.49 2.64 24.27
C LYS A 549 -18.15 2.96 25.61
N ASP A 550 -17.41 2.83 26.70
CA ASP A 550 -17.91 3.13 28.06
C ASP A 550 -18.14 4.62 28.27
N GLU A 551 -17.34 5.51 27.68
CA GLU A 551 -17.62 6.96 27.69
C GLU A 551 -18.86 7.34 26.85
N ARG A 552 -19.17 6.59 25.78
CA ARG A 552 -20.41 6.84 25.01
C ARG A 552 -21.68 6.28 25.62
N THR A 553 -21.56 5.42 26.62
CA THR A 553 -22.73 4.87 27.37
C THR A 553 -23.05 5.69 28.63
N LYS A 554 -22.20 6.70 28.97
CA LYS A 554 -22.39 7.59 30.11
C LYS A 554 -22.88 9.00 29.74
N ILE A 555 -23.16 9.25 28.46
CA ILE A 555 -23.91 10.40 27.96
C ILE A 555 -25.22 9.89 27.36
#